data_da499acc9d7e5db21075788924e5f555
#
_entry.id   da499acc9d7e5db21075788924e5f555
#
_cell.length_a   1.000
_cell.length_b   1.000
_cell.length_c   1.000
_cell.angle_alpha   90.00
_cell.angle_beta   90.00
_cell.angle_gamma   90.00
#
_symmetry.space_group_name_H-M   'P 1'
#
loop_
_entity.id
_entity.type
_entity.pdbx_description
1 polymer ?
#
loop_
_entity_poly.entity_id
_entity_poly.type
_entity_poly.pdbx_seq_one_letter_code
_entity_poly.pdbx_strand_id
1 'polypeptide(L)'
;MTMTFKSILCPVDFSEESRNALRFAAAFAVKFEGSVTVLNVVEPLLEHAARVRYGLDLPKVETEPALRTFVAETFSAASWLPGMAIEVRVGDAPAVILETAERQRHDLLVLGSRGLGGFRKLILGSTTERVLREARVPVIAVPGGGVETGGVAPVRGR
;
A
#
# COMPACT_ATOMS: atom_id res chain seq x y z
N MET A 1 -18.93 20.50 4.72
CA MET A 1 -17.68 20.19 4.00
C MET A 1 -17.64 18.70 3.71
N THR A 2 -17.68 18.31 2.45
CA THR A 2 -17.63 16.89 2.08
C THR A 2 -16.18 16.50 1.92
N MET A 3 -15.68 15.60 2.77
CA MET A 3 -14.36 15.03 2.58
C MET A 3 -14.43 14.03 1.42
N THR A 4 -13.58 14.23 0.42
CA THR A 4 -13.44 13.30 -0.72
C THR A 4 -12.01 12.83 -0.78
N PHE A 5 -11.81 11.52 -0.96
CA PHE A 5 -10.51 10.90 -1.12
C PHE A 5 -10.37 10.47 -2.58
N LYS A 6 -9.67 11.28 -3.36
CA LYS A 6 -9.51 11.07 -4.82
C LYS A 6 -8.17 10.43 -5.19
N SER A 7 -7.17 10.56 -4.32
CA SER A 7 -5.81 10.09 -4.59
C SER A 7 -5.27 9.38 -3.36
N ILE A 8 -5.28 8.06 -3.40
CA ILE A 8 -4.91 7.20 -2.28
C ILE A 8 -3.53 6.60 -2.53
N LEU A 9 -2.61 6.75 -1.57
CA LEU A 9 -1.34 6.04 -1.57
C LEU A 9 -1.43 4.81 -0.66
N CYS A 10 -1.13 3.64 -1.19
CA CYS A 10 -1.11 2.38 -0.46
C CYS A 10 0.29 1.75 -0.52
N PRO A 11 1.14 2.00 0.48
CA PRO A 11 2.40 1.30 0.61
C PRO A 11 2.18 -0.18 0.92
N VAL A 12 2.93 -1.06 0.26
CA VAL A 12 2.88 -2.51 0.48
C VAL A 12 4.29 -3.09 0.63
N ASP A 13 4.41 -4.09 1.48
CA ASP A 13 5.66 -4.82 1.75
C ASP A 13 5.51 -6.33 1.50
N PHE A 14 4.51 -6.72 0.73
CA PHE A 14 4.14 -8.12 0.43
C PHE A 14 3.61 -8.92 1.63
N SER A 15 3.37 -8.29 2.78
CA SER A 15 2.71 -8.93 3.93
C SER A 15 1.20 -9.05 3.73
N GLU A 16 0.56 -9.94 4.50
CA GLU A 16 -0.91 -10.04 4.49
C GLU A 16 -1.58 -8.77 5.04
N GLU A 17 -0.96 -8.09 6.01
CA GLU A 17 -1.45 -6.79 6.47
C GLU A 17 -1.46 -5.76 5.34
N SER A 18 -0.40 -5.69 4.54
CA SER A 18 -0.37 -4.77 3.40
C SER A 18 -1.34 -5.19 2.29
N ARG A 19 -1.61 -6.50 2.13
CA ARG A 19 -2.65 -7.01 1.22
C ARG A 19 -4.04 -6.57 1.68
N ASN A 20 -4.33 -6.64 2.97
CA ASN A 20 -5.58 -6.16 3.55
C ASN A 20 -5.72 -4.64 3.41
N ALA A 21 -4.63 -3.90 3.62
CA ALA A 21 -4.59 -2.46 3.38
C ALA A 21 -4.91 -2.12 1.92
N LEU A 22 -4.38 -2.87 0.97
CA LEU A 22 -4.64 -2.68 -0.45
C LEU A 22 -6.11 -2.94 -0.81
N ARG A 23 -6.72 -3.99 -0.25
CA ARG A 23 -8.16 -4.25 -0.42
C ARG A 23 -9.00 -3.09 0.12
N PHE A 24 -8.62 -2.57 1.27
CA PHE A 24 -9.29 -1.43 1.90
C PHE A 24 -9.16 -0.15 1.07
N ALA A 25 -7.94 0.16 0.59
CA ALA A 25 -7.68 1.29 -0.29
C ALA A 25 -8.51 1.22 -1.58
N ALA A 26 -8.60 0.04 -2.18
CA ALA A 26 -9.42 -0.19 -3.36
C ALA A 26 -10.91 0.05 -3.09
N ALA A 27 -11.45 -0.45 -1.99
CA ALA A 27 -12.84 -0.21 -1.61
C ALA A 27 -13.13 1.29 -1.37
N PHE A 28 -12.20 2.01 -0.75
CA PHE A 28 -12.29 3.46 -0.61
C PHE A 28 -12.27 4.18 -1.95
N ALA A 29 -11.35 3.80 -2.85
CA ALA A 29 -11.27 4.41 -4.18
C ALA A 29 -12.58 4.22 -4.97
N VAL A 30 -13.19 3.05 -4.90
CA VAL A 30 -14.52 2.82 -5.52
C VAL A 30 -15.57 3.76 -4.92
N LYS A 31 -15.63 3.83 -3.59
CA LYS A 31 -16.65 4.63 -2.89
C LYS A 31 -16.54 6.13 -3.20
N PHE A 32 -15.34 6.64 -3.30
CA PHE A 32 -15.07 8.07 -3.51
C PHE A 32 -14.71 8.42 -4.97
N GLU A 33 -14.84 7.47 -5.89
CA GLU A 33 -14.45 7.64 -7.30
C GLU A 33 -13.01 8.17 -7.44
N GLY A 34 -12.11 7.61 -6.66
CA GLY A 34 -10.69 7.95 -6.60
C GLY A 34 -9.80 6.94 -7.31
N SER A 35 -8.51 7.16 -7.19
CA SER A 35 -7.46 6.27 -7.70
C SER A 35 -6.54 5.78 -6.58
N VAL A 36 -5.85 4.66 -6.80
CA VAL A 36 -4.87 4.09 -5.86
C VAL A 36 -3.52 4.02 -6.53
N THR A 37 -2.49 4.52 -5.84
CA THR A 37 -1.09 4.24 -6.16
C THR A 37 -0.58 3.22 -5.17
N VAL A 38 -0.15 2.07 -5.67
CA VAL A 38 0.46 1.00 -4.89
C VAL A 38 1.97 1.22 -4.91
N LEU A 39 2.57 1.46 -3.76
CA LEU A 39 3.99 1.76 -3.62
C LEU A 39 4.71 0.64 -2.88
N ASN A 40 5.80 0.13 -3.47
CA ASN A 40 6.78 -0.66 -2.73
C ASN A 40 8.10 0.10 -2.63
N VAL A 41 8.74 0.04 -1.47
CA VAL A 41 10.03 0.68 -1.22
C VAL A 41 11.08 -0.39 -0.95
N VAL A 42 12.08 -0.45 -1.82
CA VAL A 42 13.24 -1.36 -1.70
C VAL A 42 14.30 -0.71 -0.83
N GLU A 43 14.85 -1.46 0.11
CA GLU A 43 15.94 -0.97 0.95
C GLU A 43 17.21 -0.71 0.13
N PRO A 44 17.90 0.43 0.34
CA PRO A 44 19.08 0.80 -0.43
C PRO A 44 20.22 -0.22 -0.35
N LEU A 45 20.40 -0.85 0.82
CA LEU A 45 21.44 -1.85 1.00
C LEU A 45 21.18 -3.10 0.16
N LEU A 46 19.94 -3.54 0.09
CA LEU A 46 19.53 -4.68 -0.72
C LEU A 46 19.69 -4.40 -2.21
N GLU A 47 19.27 -3.23 -2.66
CA GLU A 47 19.44 -2.80 -4.05
C GLU A 47 20.94 -2.70 -4.43
N HIS A 48 21.73 -2.08 -3.58
CA HIS A 48 23.17 -1.97 -3.80
C HIS A 48 23.86 -3.34 -3.89
N ALA A 49 23.54 -4.26 -2.98
CA ALA A 49 24.09 -5.61 -2.99
C ALA A 49 23.73 -6.39 -4.27
N ALA A 50 22.49 -6.27 -4.74
CA ALA A 50 22.04 -6.90 -5.98
C ALA A 50 22.78 -6.32 -7.21
N ARG A 51 22.94 -5.01 -7.25
CA ARG A 51 23.65 -4.33 -8.34
C ARG A 51 25.14 -4.69 -8.40
N VAL A 52 25.82 -4.67 -7.25
CA VAL A 52 27.25 -4.97 -7.18
C VAL A 52 27.54 -6.44 -7.46
N ARG A 53 26.75 -7.35 -6.89
CA ARG A 53 27.01 -8.78 -6.98
C ARG A 53 26.52 -9.43 -8.28
N TYR A 54 25.39 -8.95 -8.81
CA TYR A 54 24.71 -9.58 -9.94
C TYR A 54 24.47 -8.63 -11.14
N GLY A 55 24.81 -7.36 -11.02
CA GLY A 55 24.52 -6.35 -12.05
C GLY A 55 23.01 -6.10 -12.25
N LEU A 56 22.18 -6.42 -11.26
CA LEU A 56 20.73 -6.34 -11.37
C LEU A 56 20.19 -4.99 -10.90
N ASP A 57 19.28 -4.44 -11.68
CA ASP A 57 18.36 -3.36 -11.26
C ASP A 57 17.18 -4.02 -10.54
N LEU A 58 17.32 -4.23 -9.23
CA LEU A 58 16.34 -4.96 -8.42
C LEU A 58 14.91 -4.41 -8.54
N PRO A 59 14.68 -3.07 -8.48
CA PRO A 59 13.35 -2.51 -8.68
C PRO A 59 12.67 -2.94 -9.98
N LYS A 60 13.39 -2.95 -11.09
CA LYS A 60 12.81 -3.26 -12.41
C LYS A 60 12.70 -4.75 -12.68
N VAL A 61 13.72 -5.53 -12.29
CA VAL A 61 13.84 -6.93 -12.70
C VAL A 61 13.03 -7.85 -11.79
N GLU A 62 12.97 -7.55 -10.51
CA GLU A 62 12.31 -8.41 -9.52
C GLU A 62 11.12 -7.75 -8.83
N THR A 63 11.30 -6.55 -8.30
CA THR A 63 10.30 -5.94 -7.42
C THR A 63 9.06 -5.49 -8.18
N GLU A 64 9.20 -4.85 -9.33
CA GLU A 64 8.05 -4.40 -10.11
C GLU A 64 7.20 -5.57 -10.64
N PRO A 65 7.78 -6.65 -11.21
CA PRO A 65 7.00 -7.84 -11.58
C PRO A 65 6.33 -8.52 -10.38
N ALA A 66 7.04 -8.63 -9.23
CA ALA A 66 6.48 -9.19 -8.01
C ALA A 66 5.31 -8.34 -7.48
N LEU A 67 5.43 -7.02 -7.54
CA LEU A 67 4.36 -6.11 -7.13
C LEU A 67 3.13 -6.23 -8.04
N ARG A 68 3.30 -6.36 -9.35
CA ARG A 68 2.21 -6.65 -10.29
C ARG A 68 1.50 -7.95 -9.96
N THR A 69 2.25 -9.01 -9.67
CA THR A 69 1.70 -10.30 -9.25
C THR A 69 0.93 -10.18 -7.94
N PHE A 70 1.51 -9.51 -6.94
CA PHE A 70 0.87 -9.27 -5.65
C PHE A 70 -0.48 -8.55 -5.79
N VAL A 71 -0.53 -7.51 -6.62
CA VAL A 71 -1.77 -6.78 -6.91
C VAL A 71 -2.78 -7.68 -7.63
N ALA A 72 -2.34 -8.43 -8.64
CA ALA A 72 -3.20 -9.34 -9.40
C ALA A 72 -3.80 -10.45 -8.53
N GLU A 73 -3.01 -11.02 -7.60
CA GLU A 73 -3.46 -12.04 -6.65
C GLU A 73 -4.40 -11.48 -5.57
N THR A 74 -4.28 -10.20 -5.26
CA THR A 74 -5.12 -9.54 -4.25
C THR A 74 -6.54 -9.35 -4.75
N PHE A 75 -6.70 -9.13 -6.04
CA PHE A 75 -8.00 -8.91 -6.69
C PHE A 75 -8.27 -10.03 -7.68
N SER A 76 -9.51 -10.54 -7.70
CA SER A 76 -9.96 -11.34 -8.84
C SER A 76 -9.96 -10.45 -10.10
N ALA A 77 -9.76 -11.06 -11.26
CA ALA A 77 -9.60 -10.34 -12.54
C ALA A 77 -10.75 -9.34 -12.86
N ALA A 78 -11.91 -9.51 -12.24
CA ALA A 78 -13.06 -8.61 -12.38
C ALA A 78 -13.03 -7.37 -11.45
N SER A 79 -12.07 -7.30 -10.53
CA SER A 79 -12.01 -6.26 -9.48
C SER A 79 -10.87 -5.26 -9.68
N TRP A 80 -10.18 -5.31 -10.81
CA TRP A 80 -9.17 -4.31 -11.14
C TRP A 80 -9.83 -2.94 -11.29
N LEU A 81 -9.42 -2.00 -10.44
CA LEU A 81 -9.88 -0.63 -10.54
C LEU A 81 -9.21 0.05 -11.74
N PRO A 82 -10.00 0.64 -12.64
CA PRO A 82 -9.45 1.60 -13.58
C PRO A 82 -8.72 2.71 -12.80
N GLY A 83 -7.45 2.94 -13.11
CA GLY A 83 -6.66 3.99 -12.46
C GLY A 83 -5.77 3.54 -11.29
N MET A 84 -5.59 2.23 -11.08
CA MET A 84 -4.58 1.75 -10.14
C MET A 84 -3.18 1.85 -10.79
N ALA A 85 -2.28 2.60 -10.15
CA ALA A 85 -0.89 2.73 -10.54
C ALA A 85 0.03 1.89 -9.63
N ILE A 86 1.15 1.44 -10.17
CA ILE A 86 2.19 0.71 -9.45
C ILE A 86 3.47 1.51 -9.50
N GLU A 87 4.11 1.69 -8.35
CA GLU A 87 5.37 2.40 -8.22
C GLU A 87 6.34 1.64 -7.31
N VAL A 88 7.60 1.52 -7.74
CA VAL A 88 8.69 0.98 -6.94
C VAL A 88 9.76 2.05 -6.76
N ARG A 89 10.18 2.27 -5.54
CA ARG A 89 11.21 3.23 -5.18
C ARG A 89 12.27 2.60 -4.28
N VAL A 90 13.46 3.21 -4.25
CA VAL A 90 14.54 2.80 -3.35
C VAL A 90 14.72 3.89 -2.29
N GLY A 91 14.82 3.50 -1.04
CA GLY A 91 15.07 4.43 0.05
C GLY A 91 14.63 3.92 1.42
N ASP A 92 14.65 4.81 2.39
CA ASP A 92 14.06 4.57 3.72
C ASP A 92 12.54 4.59 3.61
N ALA A 93 11.88 3.47 3.91
CA ALA A 93 10.47 3.28 3.61
C ALA A 93 9.57 4.41 4.14
N PRO A 94 9.61 4.78 5.44
CA PRO A 94 8.75 5.86 5.93
C PRO A 94 9.02 7.20 5.24
N ALA A 95 10.30 7.54 5.00
CA ALA A 95 10.66 8.79 4.33
C ALA A 95 10.13 8.83 2.89
N VAL A 96 10.33 7.74 2.13
CA VAL A 96 9.86 7.63 0.73
C VAL A 96 8.33 7.68 0.65
N ILE A 97 7.62 7.04 1.59
CA ILE A 97 6.15 7.07 1.65
C ILE A 97 5.65 8.50 1.87
N LEU A 98 6.21 9.20 2.85
CA LEU A 98 5.82 10.57 3.17
C LEU A 98 6.13 11.54 2.02
N GLU A 99 7.33 11.43 1.44
CA GLU A 99 7.72 12.22 0.27
C GLU A 99 6.80 11.96 -0.93
N THR A 100 6.48 10.71 -1.20
CA THR A 100 5.59 10.34 -2.31
C THR A 100 4.19 10.91 -2.10
N ALA A 101 3.65 10.80 -0.88
CA ALA A 101 2.35 11.35 -0.53
C ALA A 101 2.29 12.87 -0.78
N GLU A 102 3.34 13.60 -0.39
CA GLU A 102 3.40 15.05 -0.56
C GLU A 102 3.61 15.46 -2.03
N ARG A 103 4.60 14.88 -2.70
CA ARG A 103 4.95 15.24 -4.09
C ARG A 103 3.85 14.93 -5.09
N GLN A 104 3.18 13.81 -4.92
CA GLN A 104 2.09 13.37 -5.81
C GLN A 104 0.71 13.85 -5.33
N ARG A 105 0.66 14.62 -4.22
CA ARG A 105 -0.56 15.19 -3.66
C ARG A 105 -1.62 14.15 -3.34
N HIS A 106 -1.20 13.04 -2.77
CA HIS A 106 -2.14 12.07 -2.24
C HIS A 106 -2.91 12.67 -1.06
N ASP A 107 -4.19 12.38 -0.98
CA ASP A 107 -5.09 12.93 0.06
C ASP A 107 -5.45 11.89 1.14
N LEU A 108 -5.00 10.67 0.99
CA LEU A 108 -5.13 9.59 1.96
C LEU A 108 -3.95 8.61 1.86
N LEU A 109 -3.44 8.18 3.00
CA LEU A 109 -2.54 7.06 3.16
C LEU A 109 -3.28 5.86 3.75
N VAL A 110 -3.13 4.69 3.15
CA VAL A 110 -3.68 3.43 3.68
C VAL A 110 -2.56 2.41 3.71
N LEU A 111 -2.20 1.92 4.89
CA LEU A 111 -1.13 0.94 5.05
C LEU A 111 -1.45 -0.10 6.11
N GLY A 112 -0.75 -1.23 6.09
CA GLY A 112 -0.88 -2.26 7.11
C GLY A 112 -0.38 -1.75 8.46
N SER A 113 -1.02 -2.14 9.54
CA SER A 113 -0.61 -1.74 10.89
C SER A 113 0.75 -2.33 11.30
N ARG A 114 1.14 -3.46 10.69
CA ARG A 114 2.43 -4.14 10.86
C ARG A 114 2.92 -4.62 9.51
N GLY A 115 4.20 -4.93 9.38
CA GLY A 115 4.78 -5.50 8.17
C GLY A 115 5.31 -6.92 8.38
N LEU A 116 6.16 -7.38 7.46
CA LEU A 116 6.75 -8.73 7.48
C LEU A 116 7.53 -9.06 8.77
N GLY A 117 8.06 -8.04 9.47
CA GLY A 117 8.81 -8.21 10.72
C GLY A 117 7.95 -8.38 11.98
N GLY A 118 6.65 -8.59 11.84
CA GLY A 118 5.63 -8.55 12.90
C GLY A 118 5.98 -9.27 14.20
N PHE A 119 6.59 -8.55 15.12
CA PHE A 119 6.67 -8.99 16.50
C PHE A 119 5.27 -8.94 17.11
N ARG A 120 4.77 -10.08 17.57
CA ARG A 120 3.43 -10.21 18.18
C ARG A 120 3.16 -9.26 19.36
N LYS A 121 4.19 -8.60 19.89
CA LYS A 121 4.10 -7.68 21.04
C LYS A 121 3.97 -6.21 20.65
N LEU A 122 4.19 -5.84 19.38
CA LEU A 122 4.07 -4.46 18.94
C LEU A 122 2.69 -4.24 18.30
N ILE A 123 2.01 -3.21 18.77
CA ILE A 123 0.69 -2.81 18.26
C ILE A 123 0.81 -2.23 16.85
N LEU A 124 1.92 -1.54 16.57
CA LEU A 124 2.22 -0.94 15.26
C LEU A 124 3.63 -1.30 14.80
N GLY A 125 3.83 -1.45 13.50
CA GLY A 125 5.15 -1.56 12.89
C GLY A 125 5.87 -0.20 12.87
N SER A 126 7.21 -0.24 12.83
CA SER A 126 8.05 0.97 12.87
C SER A 126 7.75 1.95 11.72
N THR A 127 7.55 1.44 10.51
CA THR A 127 7.17 2.25 9.35
C THR A 127 5.82 2.93 9.56
N THR A 128 4.82 2.16 10.00
CA THR A 128 3.46 2.68 10.24
C THR A 128 3.45 3.71 11.36
N GLU A 129 4.16 3.46 12.46
CA GLU A 129 4.28 4.40 13.57
C GLU A 129 4.89 5.74 13.11
N ARG A 130 5.99 5.68 12.35
CA ARG A 130 6.63 6.90 11.85
C ARG A 130 5.73 7.64 10.84
N VAL A 131 5.08 6.94 9.94
CA VAL A 131 4.13 7.55 8.99
C VAL A 131 2.98 8.22 9.74
N LEU A 132 2.37 7.56 10.73
CA LEU A 132 1.29 8.15 11.53
C LEU A 132 1.72 9.42 12.26
N ARG A 133 2.96 9.46 12.74
CA ARG A 133 3.49 10.62 13.47
C ARG A 133 3.82 11.81 12.56
N GLU A 134 4.27 11.56 11.34
CA GLU A 134 4.85 12.59 10.46
C GLU A 134 3.95 12.95 9.28
N ALA A 135 2.91 12.17 8.99
CA ALA A 135 2.03 12.43 7.85
C ALA A 135 1.24 13.73 8.01
N ARG A 136 1.08 14.43 6.88
CA ARG A 136 0.28 15.65 6.76
C ARG A 136 -1.10 15.41 6.13
N VAL A 137 -1.38 14.16 5.80
CA VAL A 137 -2.67 13.71 5.27
C VAL A 137 -3.25 12.64 6.19
N PRO A 138 -4.56 12.38 6.15
CA PRO A 138 -5.17 11.29 6.90
C PRO A 138 -4.48 9.96 6.61
N VAL A 139 -4.35 9.14 7.66
CA VAL A 139 -3.72 7.81 7.59
C VAL A 139 -4.66 6.77 8.16
N ILE A 140 -4.88 5.70 7.42
CA ILE A 140 -5.59 4.51 7.88
C ILE A 140 -4.59 3.37 8.03
N ALA A 141 -4.45 2.87 9.25
CA ALA A 141 -3.67 1.67 9.54
C ALA A 141 -4.61 0.46 9.63
N VAL A 142 -4.42 -0.52 8.74
CA VAL A 142 -5.29 -1.70 8.63
C VAL A 142 -4.67 -2.87 9.38
N PRO A 143 -5.36 -3.47 10.36
CA PRO A 143 -4.84 -4.60 11.12
C PRO A 143 -4.82 -5.89 10.28
N GLY A 144 -3.93 -6.82 10.66
CA GLY A 144 -3.74 -8.10 9.96
C GLY A 144 -4.77 -9.20 10.29
N GLY A 145 -5.42 -9.10 11.43
CA GLY A 145 -6.56 -9.97 11.75
C GLY A 145 -7.76 -9.50 10.93
N GLY A 146 -8.20 -10.32 9.96
CA GLY A 146 -9.18 -9.93 8.98
C GLY A 146 -10.28 -9.04 9.56
N VAL A 147 -10.33 -7.81 9.11
CA VAL A 147 -11.58 -7.08 9.15
C VAL A 147 -12.47 -7.92 8.24
N GLU A 148 -13.36 -8.73 8.82
CA GLU A 148 -14.50 -9.22 8.07
C GLU A 148 -15.18 -7.94 7.55
N THR A 149 -14.86 -7.58 6.32
CA THR A 149 -15.71 -6.65 5.58
C THR A 149 -17.01 -7.41 5.49
N GLY A 150 -17.89 -7.13 6.45
CA GLY A 150 -19.22 -7.68 6.47
C GLY A 150 -19.76 -7.53 5.07
N GLY A 151 -19.96 -8.66 4.41
CA GLY A 151 -20.39 -8.65 3.03
C GLY A 151 -21.58 -7.72 2.95
N VAL A 152 -21.46 -6.68 2.16
CA VAL A 152 -22.62 -5.89 1.75
C VAL A 152 -23.46 -6.89 0.98
N ALA A 153 -24.45 -7.45 1.66
CA ALA A 153 -25.42 -8.31 1.02
C ALA A 153 -26.00 -7.51 -0.16
N PRO A 154 -26.11 -8.11 -1.35
CA PRO A 154 -26.72 -7.42 -2.47
C PRO A 154 -28.12 -6.98 -2.03
N VAL A 155 -28.39 -5.69 -2.13
CA VAL A 155 -29.72 -5.15 -1.93
C VAL A 155 -30.62 -5.82 -2.98
N ARG A 156 -31.42 -6.76 -2.54
CA ARG A 156 -32.47 -7.31 -3.39
C ARG A 156 -33.44 -6.18 -3.65
N GLY A 157 -33.38 -5.62 -4.86
CA GLY A 157 -34.40 -4.71 -5.35
C GLY A 157 -35.75 -5.41 -5.31
N ARG A 158 -36.74 -4.72 -4.78
CA ARG A 158 -38.16 -5.02 -4.95
C ARG A 158 -38.64 -4.45 -6.28
#